data_f486f8571362135809e050fe00c600b4
#
_entry.id   f486f8571362135809e050fe00c600b4
#
_cell.length_a   1.000
_cell.length_b   1.000
_cell.length_c   1.000
_cell.angle_alpha   90.00
_cell.angle_beta   90.00
_cell.angle_gamma   90.00
#
_symmetry.space_group_name_H-M   'P 1'
#
loop_
_entity.id
_entity.type
_entity.pdbx_description
1 polymer ?
#
loop_
_entity_poly.entity_id
_entity_poly.type
_entity_poly.pdbx_seq_one_letter_code
_entity_poly.pdbx_strand_id
1 'polypeptide(L)'
;MGIIAMSIKKKNIIIACILPVFLIGGLSQVIPFIYAIIDDRSMMEILSGQYLGYPDAHAIFLQYWYALALTGLYHICSQIDWYALSFFAAQWFCMSLILYRIMGKMEQRKEKIWKIILALSVFLVIGLQTLTQITFTTTAAVLGASILYWYATTERMTIADLIVLGILEFLTMQIRIEVFLWFFQWE
;
A
#
# COMPACT_ATOMS: atom_id res chain seq x y z
N MET A 1 -6.68 33.50 8.17
CA MET A 1 -5.75 32.66 7.40
C MET A 1 -5.81 31.17 7.74
N GLY A 2 -5.92 30.79 9.01
CA GLY A 2 -5.94 29.38 9.44
C GLY A 2 -7.10 28.51 8.91
N ILE A 3 -8.32 29.03 8.83
CA ILE A 3 -9.52 28.28 8.41
C ILE A 3 -9.45 27.88 6.94
N ILE A 4 -8.99 28.79 6.06
CA ILE A 4 -8.84 28.51 4.61
C ILE A 4 -7.75 27.47 4.37
N ALA A 5 -6.61 27.57 5.04
CA ALA A 5 -5.51 26.61 4.95
C ALA A 5 -5.94 25.20 5.41
N MET A 6 -6.72 25.11 6.51
CA MET A 6 -7.28 23.86 7.00
C MET A 6 -8.29 23.23 6.02
N SER A 7 -9.11 24.04 5.35
CA SER A 7 -10.05 23.58 4.32
C SER A 7 -9.32 23.01 3.09
N ILE A 8 -8.24 23.67 2.63
CA ILE A 8 -7.42 23.19 1.51
C ILE A 8 -6.73 21.87 1.86
N LYS A 9 -6.18 21.74 3.07
CA LYS A 9 -5.54 20.52 3.55
C LYS A 9 -6.51 19.33 3.57
N LYS A 10 -7.72 19.53 4.10
CA LYS A 10 -8.78 18.51 4.08
C LYS A 10 -9.16 18.08 2.66
N LYS A 11 -9.33 19.04 1.74
CA LYS A 11 -9.62 18.76 0.33
C LYS A 11 -8.52 17.93 -0.34
N ASN A 12 -7.25 18.25 -0.09
CA ASN A 12 -6.13 17.51 -0.64
C ASN A 12 -6.11 16.06 -0.14
N ILE A 13 -6.39 15.81 1.14
CA ILE A 13 -6.49 14.46 1.71
C ILE A 13 -7.58 13.66 0.99
N ILE A 14 -8.79 14.22 0.87
CA ILE A 14 -9.92 13.56 0.22
C ILE A 14 -9.58 13.18 -1.22
N ILE A 15 -9.02 14.10 -2.00
CA ILE A 15 -8.64 13.86 -3.39
C ILE A 15 -7.55 12.77 -3.46
N ALA A 16 -6.53 12.85 -2.60
CA ALA A 16 -5.44 11.89 -2.56
C ALA A 16 -5.92 10.46 -2.23
N CYS A 17 -6.94 10.32 -1.39
CA CYS A 17 -7.52 9.01 -1.05
C CYS A 17 -8.47 8.48 -2.14
N ILE A 18 -9.22 9.36 -2.80
CA ILE A 18 -10.25 8.96 -3.77
C ILE A 18 -9.62 8.56 -5.11
N LEU A 19 -8.63 9.32 -5.61
CA LEU A 19 -8.03 9.06 -6.93
C LEU A 19 -7.47 7.64 -7.08
N PRO A 20 -6.71 7.07 -6.13
CA PRO A 20 -6.25 5.69 -6.24
C PRO A 20 -7.39 4.66 -6.21
N VAL A 21 -8.49 4.91 -5.49
CA VAL A 21 -9.66 4.02 -5.51
C VAL A 21 -10.25 3.93 -6.92
N PHE A 22 -10.40 5.06 -7.62
CA PHE A 22 -10.86 5.06 -9.00
C PHE A 22 -9.88 4.37 -9.95
N LEU A 23 -8.57 4.51 -9.73
CA LEU A 23 -7.56 3.82 -10.51
C LEU A 23 -7.65 2.30 -10.32
N ILE A 24 -7.66 1.83 -9.07
CA ILE A 24 -7.77 0.40 -8.73
C ILE A 24 -9.10 -0.16 -9.23
N GLY A 25 -10.21 0.53 -8.96
CA GLY A 25 -11.54 0.13 -9.42
C GLY A 25 -11.67 0.12 -10.94
N GLY A 26 -11.07 1.07 -11.64
CA GLY A 26 -11.03 1.11 -13.10
C GLY A 26 -10.23 -0.05 -13.68
N LEU A 27 -9.05 -0.34 -13.11
CA LEU A 27 -8.24 -1.49 -13.53
C LEU A 27 -8.97 -2.81 -13.33
N SER A 28 -9.68 -2.98 -12.22
CA SER A 28 -10.43 -4.22 -11.94
C SER A 28 -11.57 -4.52 -12.93
N GLN A 29 -12.07 -3.50 -13.64
CA GLN A 29 -13.09 -3.70 -14.68
C GLN A 29 -12.51 -4.18 -16.02
N VAL A 30 -11.21 -3.95 -16.23
CA VAL A 30 -10.55 -4.22 -17.53
C VAL A 30 -9.64 -5.45 -17.45
N ILE A 31 -9.00 -5.66 -16.32
CA ILE A 31 -7.99 -6.70 -16.13
C ILE A 31 -8.31 -7.50 -14.86
N PRO A 32 -8.38 -8.85 -14.94
CA PRO A 32 -8.57 -9.66 -13.75
C PRO A 32 -7.35 -9.54 -12.82
N PHE A 33 -7.62 -9.49 -11.52
CA PHE A 33 -6.59 -9.54 -10.50
C PHE A 33 -6.32 -11.00 -10.14
N ILE A 34 -5.08 -11.42 -10.26
CA ILE A 34 -4.67 -12.81 -10.04
C ILE A 34 -3.45 -12.85 -9.12
N TYR A 35 -3.27 -13.96 -8.42
CA TYR A 35 -2.01 -14.23 -7.72
C TYR A 35 -0.89 -14.46 -8.71
N ALA A 36 0.24 -13.74 -8.54
CA ALA A 36 1.36 -13.76 -9.47
C ALA A 36 2.09 -15.11 -9.49
N ILE A 37 2.20 -15.73 -8.33
CA ILE A 37 2.93 -16.98 -8.12
C ILE A 37 2.14 -17.94 -7.23
N ILE A 38 2.51 -19.21 -7.31
CA ILE A 38 1.88 -20.30 -6.53
C ILE A 38 2.01 -20.04 -5.03
N ASP A 39 3.13 -19.46 -4.58
CA ASP A 39 3.39 -19.18 -3.17
C ASP A 39 2.36 -18.22 -2.56
N ASP A 40 1.96 -17.16 -3.27
CA ASP A 40 0.94 -16.22 -2.78
C ASP A 40 -0.41 -16.92 -2.61
N ARG A 41 -0.78 -17.77 -3.57
CA ARG A 41 -1.99 -18.55 -3.49
C ARG A 41 -1.95 -19.55 -2.34
N SER A 42 -0.82 -20.26 -2.16
CA SER A 42 -0.65 -21.22 -1.07
C SER A 42 -0.73 -20.54 0.30
N MET A 43 -0.13 -19.36 0.46
CA MET A 43 -0.25 -18.58 1.69
C MET A 43 -1.70 -18.16 1.97
N MET A 44 -2.41 -17.69 0.95
CA MET A 44 -3.84 -17.38 1.09
C MET A 44 -4.63 -18.60 1.52
N GLU A 45 -4.40 -19.77 0.90
CA GLU A 45 -5.08 -21.03 1.22
C GLU A 45 -4.77 -21.50 2.66
N ILE A 46 -3.54 -21.35 3.16
CA ILE A 46 -3.16 -21.64 4.56
C ILE A 46 -3.89 -20.70 5.52
N LEU A 47 -3.77 -19.37 5.28
CA LEU A 47 -4.34 -18.35 6.15
C LEU A 47 -5.87 -18.42 6.21
N SER A 48 -6.52 -18.74 5.09
CA SER A 48 -7.98 -18.87 5.01
C SER A 48 -8.52 -20.21 5.54
N GLY A 49 -7.65 -21.19 5.76
CA GLY A 49 -8.03 -22.55 6.15
C GLY A 49 -8.44 -23.45 5.00
N GLN A 50 -8.36 -23.02 3.76
CA GLN A 50 -8.70 -23.85 2.59
C GLN A 50 -7.74 -25.02 2.43
N TYR A 51 -6.48 -24.87 2.85
CA TYR A 51 -5.46 -25.91 2.75
C TYR A 51 -5.53 -26.94 3.89
N LEU A 52 -5.68 -26.48 5.14
CA LEU A 52 -5.63 -27.34 6.35
C LEU A 52 -7.01 -27.67 6.90
N GLY A 53 -8.10 -27.07 6.38
CA GLY A 53 -9.44 -27.17 6.96
C GLY A 53 -9.70 -26.21 8.14
N TYR A 54 -8.69 -25.45 8.56
CA TYR A 54 -8.77 -24.38 9.55
C TYR A 54 -7.74 -23.32 9.24
N PRO A 55 -8.00 -22.01 9.52
CA PRO A 55 -7.06 -20.91 9.33
C PRO A 55 -5.81 -21.09 10.21
N ASP A 56 -4.62 -20.95 9.60
CA ASP A 56 -3.32 -21.08 10.31
C ASP A 56 -2.44 -19.86 9.99
N ALA A 57 -1.78 -19.33 11.03
CA ALA A 57 -0.88 -18.20 10.94
C ALA A 57 0.57 -18.57 10.55
N HIS A 58 0.91 -19.85 10.38
CA HIS A 58 2.23 -20.30 9.99
C HIS A 58 2.40 -20.28 8.46
N ALA A 59 2.26 -19.10 7.87
CA ALA A 59 2.54 -18.87 6.45
C ALA A 59 4.05 -18.78 6.21
N ILE A 60 4.54 -19.37 5.11
CA ILE A 60 5.99 -19.61 4.89
C ILE A 60 6.79 -18.31 4.74
N PHE A 61 6.26 -17.32 4.04
CA PHE A 61 6.99 -16.10 3.66
C PHE A 61 6.54 -14.83 4.41
N LEU A 62 5.40 -14.89 5.10
CA LEU A 62 4.91 -13.78 5.92
C LEU A 62 5.42 -13.92 7.35
N GLN A 63 5.68 -12.77 7.97
CA GLN A 63 5.97 -12.77 9.40
C GLN A 63 4.72 -13.09 10.22
N TYR A 64 4.93 -13.78 11.33
CA TYR A 64 3.86 -14.36 12.15
C TYR A 64 2.76 -13.38 12.57
N TRP A 65 3.12 -12.16 12.98
CA TRP A 65 2.13 -11.19 13.46
C TRP A 65 1.18 -10.71 12.37
N TYR A 66 1.68 -10.52 11.13
CA TYR A 66 0.84 -10.16 10.00
C TYR A 66 -0.05 -11.33 9.59
N ALA A 67 0.50 -12.52 9.53
CA ALA A 67 -0.25 -13.74 9.26
C ALA A 67 -1.34 -13.99 10.31
N LEU A 68 -1.04 -13.79 11.60
CA LEU A 68 -2.00 -13.91 12.70
C LEU A 68 -3.16 -12.92 12.58
N ALA A 69 -2.86 -11.66 12.21
CA ALA A 69 -3.90 -10.66 11.99
C ALA A 69 -4.84 -11.06 10.84
N LEU A 70 -4.29 -11.56 9.72
CA LEU A 70 -5.09 -12.04 8.59
C LEU A 70 -5.92 -13.27 8.96
N THR A 71 -5.33 -14.23 9.65
CA THR A 71 -6.02 -15.43 10.16
C THR A 71 -7.21 -15.04 11.05
N GLY A 72 -7.02 -14.04 11.92
CA GLY A 72 -8.10 -13.49 12.73
C GLY A 72 -9.25 -12.92 11.89
N LEU A 73 -8.95 -12.23 10.79
CA LEU A 73 -9.95 -11.72 9.85
C LEU A 73 -10.69 -12.85 9.11
N TYR A 74 -9.98 -13.92 8.71
CA TYR A 74 -10.60 -15.10 8.10
C TYR A 74 -11.53 -15.84 9.07
N HIS A 75 -11.24 -15.84 10.39
CA HIS A 75 -12.17 -16.36 11.39
C HIS A 75 -13.46 -15.55 11.48
N ILE A 76 -13.42 -14.22 11.26
CA ILE A 76 -14.60 -13.35 11.27
C ILE A 76 -15.42 -13.54 10.00
N CYS A 77 -14.77 -13.57 8.83
CA CYS A 77 -15.44 -13.74 7.54
C CYS A 77 -14.51 -14.46 6.56
N SER A 78 -14.74 -15.75 6.38
CA SER A 78 -13.95 -16.62 5.48
C SER A 78 -14.21 -16.39 3.99
N GLN A 79 -15.31 -15.69 3.64
CA GLN A 79 -15.69 -15.46 2.23
C GLN A 79 -14.90 -14.31 1.57
N ILE A 80 -14.26 -13.45 2.37
CA ILE A 80 -13.47 -12.32 1.88
C ILE A 80 -12.02 -12.78 1.75
N ASP A 81 -11.41 -12.50 0.60
CA ASP A 81 -9.98 -12.68 0.44
C ASP A 81 -9.20 -11.56 1.15
N TRP A 82 -8.99 -11.75 2.46
CA TRP A 82 -8.29 -10.78 3.31
C TRP A 82 -6.82 -10.62 2.94
N TYR A 83 -6.22 -11.67 2.38
CA TYR A 83 -4.84 -11.64 1.92
C TYR A 83 -4.69 -10.62 0.77
N ALA A 84 -5.44 -10.80 -0.31
CA ALA A 84 -5.45 -9.86 -1.43
C ALA A 84 -5.91 -8.45 -1.02
N LEU A 85 -6.98 -8.36 -0.22
CA LEU A 85 -7.53 -7.08 0.23
C LEU A 85 -6.53 -6.28 1.05
N SER A 86 -5.72 -6.94 1.90
CA SER A 86 -4.69 -6.26 2.69
C SER A 86 -3.59 -5.65 1.81
N PHE A 87 -3.22 -6.30 0.71
CA PHE A 87 -2.23 -5.78 -0.24
C PHE A 87 -2.79 -4.63 -1.07
N PHE A 88 -4.05 -4.70 -1.49
CA PHE A 88 -4.72 -3.56 -2.12
C PHE A 88 -4.81 -2.36 -1.18
N ALA A 89 -5.15 -2.58 0.09
CA ALA A 89 -5.19 -1.53 1.09
C ALA A 89 -3.81 -0.89 1.32
N ALA A 90 -2.75 -1.68 1.38
CA ALA A 90 -1.37 -1.20 1.50
C ALA A 90 -0.96 -0.36 0.28
N GLN A 91 -1.19 -0.84 -0.93
CA GLN A 91 -0.88 -0.10 -2.16
C GLN A 91 -1.73 1.16 -2.32
N TRP A 92 -3.03 1.09 -2.02
CA TRP A 92 -3.90 2.27 -1.98
C TRP A 92 -3.37 3.32 -1.01
N PHE A 93 -2.96 2.91 0.18
CA PHE A 93 -2.43 3.82 1.20
C PHE A 93 -1.14 4.50 0.71
N CYS A 94 -0.20 3.74 0.12
CA CYS A 94 1.02 4.27 -0.47
C CYS A 94 0.76 5.29 -1.58
N MET A 95 -0.12 4.97 -2.51
CA MET A 95 -0.51 5.89 -3.58
C MET A 95 -1.13 7.17 -3.01
N SER A 96 -2.00 7.02 -2.01
CA SER A 96 -2.64 8.16 -1.32
C SER A 96 -1.62 9.06 -0.63
N LEU A 97 -0.63 8.47 0.06
CA LEU A 97 0.46 9.21 0.71
C LEU A 97 1.28 10.02 -0.30
N ILE A 98 1.70 9.38 -1.40
CA ILE A 98 2.51 10.04 -2.43
C ILE A 98 1.72 11.20 -3.06
N LEU A 99 0.45 10.99 -3.42
CA LEU A 99 -0.41 12.04 -3.96
C LEU A 99 -0.60 13.19 -2.97
N TYR A 100 -0.85 12.88 -1.70
CA TYR A 100 -0.98 13.90 -0.66
C TYR A 100 0.27 14.77 -0.55
N ARG A 101 1.46 14.17 -0.57
CA ARG A 101 2.75 14.89 -0.52
C ARG A 101 2.97 15.75 -1.75
N ILE A 102 2.66 15.24 -2.96
CA ILE A 102 2.73 16.01 -4.20
C ILE A 102 1.80 17.22 -4.11
N MET A 103 0.57 17.04 -3.64
CA MET A 103 -0.42 18.12 -3.55
C MET A 103 -0.10 19.15 -2.49
N GLY A 104 0.59 18.78 -1.41
CA GLY A 104 0.95 19.68 -0.30
C GLY A 104 2.06 20.67 -0.62
N LYS A 105 2.97 20.34 -1.54
CA LYS A 105 4.15 21.16 -1.87
C LYS A 105 3.93 22.25 -2.94
N MET A 106 2.69 22.44 -3.41
CA MET A 106 2.45 23.20 -4.64
C MET A 106 1.60 24.45 -4.45
N GLU A 107 2.14 25.57 -4.90
CA GLU A 107 1.45 26.87 -4.90
C GLU A 107 0.62 27.10 -6.17
N GLN A 108 1.13 26.70 -7.35
CA GLN A 108 0.48 26.95 -8.63
C GLN A 108 -0.45 25.81 -9.07
N ARG A 109 -1.70 26.16 -9.43
CA ARG A 109 -2.74 25.20 -9.83
C ARG A 109 -2.37 24.37 -11.07
N LYS A 110 -1.73 24.98 -12.08
CA LYS A 110 -1.35 24.28 -13.32
C LYS A 110 -0.29 23.21 -13.06
N GLU A 111 0.77 23.53 -12.33
CA GLU A 111 1.82 22.56 -11.95
C GLU A 111 1.26 21.40 -11.14
N LYS A 112 0.33 21.69 -10.23
CA LYS A 112 -0.35 20.68 -9.41
C LYS A 112 -1.06 19.65 -10.29
N ILE A 113 -1.82 20.10 -11.29
CA ILE A 113 -2.56 19.22 -12.20
C ILE A 113 -1.58 18.31 -12.96
N TRP A 114 -0.52 18.87 -13.56
CA TRP A 114 0.46 18.09 -14.31
C TRP A 114 1.19 17.06 -13.45
N LYS A 115 1.57 17.39 -12.24
CA LYS A 115 2.23 16.44 -11.33
C LYS A 115 1.29 15.34 -10.83
N ILE A 116 0.01 15.64 -10.62
CA ILE A 116 -1.01 14.63 -10.32
C ILE A 116 -1.17 13.68 -11.52
N ILE A 117 -1.31 14.22 -12.74
CA ILE A 117 -1.41 13.39 -13.95
C ILE A 117 -0.18 12.50 -14.10
N LEU A 118 1.03 13.05 -13.93
CA LEU A 118 2.27 12.28 -13.99
C LEU A 118 2.30 11.18 -12.93
N ALA A 119 1.95 11.48 -11.68
CA ALA A 119 1.89 10.49 -10.60
C ALA A 119 0.87 9.38 -10.90
N LEU A 120 -0.32 9.73 -11.38
CA LEU A 120 -1.33 8.74 -11.78
C LEU A 120 -0.87 7.90 -12.98
N SER A 121 -0.15 8.48 -13.93
CA SER A 121 0.43 7.74 -15.05
C SER A 121 1.49 6.74 -14.58
N VAL A 122 2.36 7.14 -13.66
CA VAL A 122 3.35 6.24 -13.04
C VAL A 122 2.64 5.13 -12.25
N PHE A 123 1.62 5.49 -11.47
CA PHE A 123 0.83 4.48 -10.74
C PHE A 123 0.09 3.53 -11.67
N LEU A 124 -0.40 4.00 -12.82
CA LEU A 124 -1.02 3.14 -13.82
C LEU A 124 -0.01 2.13 -14.38
N VAL A 125 1.18 2.58 -14.75
CA VAL A 125 2.24 1.72 -15.30
C VAL A 125 2.71 0.69 -14.26
N ILE A 126 3.01 1.13 -13.04
CA ILE A 126 3.40 0.24 -11.95
C ILE A 126 2.23 -0.64 -11.53
N GLY A 127 1.03 -0.08 -11.41
CA GLY A 127 -0.18 -0.76 -10.97
C GLY A 127 -0.67 -1.83 -11.96
N LEU A 128 -0.41 -1.68 -13.25
CA LEU A 128 -0.66 -2.76 -14.22
C LEU A 128 0.02 -4.06 -13.81
N GLN A 129 1.18 -3.98 -13.21
CA GLN A 129 1.91 -5.16 -12.74
C GLN A 129 1.64 -5.47 -11.26
N THR A 130 1.74 -4.48 -10.37
CA THR A 130 1.69 -4.72 -8.92
C THR A 130 0.29 -4.95 -8.36
N LEU A 131 -0.75 -4.42 -9.04
CA LEU A 131 -2.15 -4.59 -8.65
C LEU A 131 -2.79 -5.80 -9.33
N THR A 132 -2.52 -6.00 -10.64
CA THR A 132 -3.12 -7.10 -11.38
C THR A 132 -2.46 -8.44 -11.09
N GLN A 133 -1.18 -8.44 -10.73
CA GLN A 133 -0.42 -9.60 -10.28
C GLN A 133 -0.13 -9.48 -8.77
N ILE A 134 -1.08 -9.95 -7.98
CA ILE A 134 -1.02 -9.84 -6.51
C ILE A 134 0.15 -10.67 -5.99
N THR A 135 1.11 -10.01 -5.32
CA THR A 135 2.20 -10.70 -4.62
C THR A 135 2.70 -9.88 -3.42
N PHE A 136 3.08 -10.58 -2.36
CA PHE A 136 3.65 -9.99 -1.15
C PHE A 136 4.94 -9.22 -1.45
N THR A 137 5.75 -9.69 -2.40
CA THR A 137 7.03 -9.06 -2.76
C THR A 137 6.84 -7.67 -3.37
N THR A 138 5.96 -7.52 -4.37
CA THR A 138 5.70 -6.21 -5.00
C THR A 138 4.99 -5.26 -4.04
N THR A 139 4.11 -5.78 -3.19
CA THR A 139 3.44 -4.97 -2.16
C THR A 139 4.46 -4.40 -1.16
N ALA A 140 5.39 -5.23 -0.66
CA ALA A 140 6.47 -4.78 0.22
C ALA A 140 7.39 -3.76 -0.49
N ALA A 141 7.69 -3.97 -1.79
CA ALA A 141 8.50 -3.03 -2.57
C ALA A 141 7.81 -1.66 -2.74
N VAL A 142 6.51 -1.63 -2.99
CA VAL A 142 5.72 -0.37 -3.07
C VAL A 142 5.71 0.35 -1.72
N LEU A 143 5.58 -0.38 -0.62
CA LEU A 143 5.69 0.18 0.74
C LEU A 143 7.06 0.81 0.97
N GLY A 144 8.16 0.08 0.71
CA GLY A 144 9.53 0.57 0.87
C GLY A 144 9.82 1.79 0.00
N ALA A 145 9.42 1.76 -1.28
CA ALA A 145 9.57 2.90 -2.18
C ALA A 145 8.80 4.14 -1.68
N SER A 146 7.63 3.95 -1.09
CA SER A 146 6.82 5.04 -0.52
C SER A 146 7.48 5.67 0.72
N ILE A 147 8.11 4.86 1.55
CA ILE A 147 8.90 5.31 2.70
C ILE A 147 10.08 6.16 2.22
N LEU A 148 10.89 5.66 1.28
CA LEU A 148 12.00 6.41 0.71
C LEU A 148 11.56 7.73 0.07
N TYR A 149 10.45 7.70 -0.68
CA TYR A 149 9.88 8.92 -1.26
C TYR A 149 9.50 9.93 -0.17
N TRP A 150 8.92 9.47 0.94
CA TRP A 150 8.56 10.35 2.06
C TRP A 150 9.81 10.95 2.69
N TYR A 151 10.84 10.16 3.00
CA TYR A 151 12.13 10.65 3.51
C TYR A 151 12.75 11.69 2.57
N ALA A 152 12.90 11.37 1.29
CA ALA A 152 13.50 12.23 0.29
C ALA A 152 12.74 13.55 0.07
N THR A 153 11.45 13.59 0.36
CA THR A 153 10.60 14.78 0.15
C THR A 153 10.31 15.56 1.41
N THR A 154 10.76 15.12 2.58
CA THR A 154 10.49 15.78 3.87
C THR A 154 11.72 16.55 4.34
N GLU A 155 11.64 17.89 4.38
CA GLU A 155 12.74 18.74 4.85
C GLU A 155 12.88 18.74 6.38
N ARG A 156 11.74 18.63 7.08
CA ARG A 156 11.71 18.56 8.55
C ARG A 156 10.70 17.50 8.97
N MET A 157 11.18 16.44 9.60
CA MET A 157 10.35 15.38 10.15
C MET A 157 9.59 15.86 11.37
N THR A 158 8.29 15.61 11.38
CA THR A 158 7.45 15.77 12.58
C THR A 158 7.31 14.42 13.29
N ILE A 159 6.86 14.45 14.55
CA ILE A 159 6.56 13.21 15.29
C ILE A 159 5.50 12.37 14.55
N ALA A 160 4.52 13.03 13.92
CA ALA A 160 3.49 12.34 13.13
C ALA A 160 4.09 11.66 11.90
N ASP A 161 5.06 12.29 11.22
CA ASP A 161 5.78 11.66 10.09
C ASP A 161 6.53 10.41 10.56
N LEU A 162 7.25 10.50 11.68
CA LEU A 162 7.99 9.37 12.26
C LEU A 162 7.08 8.20 12.63
N ILE A 163 5.90 8.48 13.22
CA ILE A 163 4.92 7.44 13.55
C ILE A 163 4.42 6.75 12.27
N VAL A 164 4.04 7.53 11.24
CA VAL A 164 3.54 6.97 9.98
C VAL A 164 4.62 6.13 9.29
N LEU A 165 5.85 6.63 9.23
CA LEU A 165 6.98 5.90 8.64
C LEU A 165 7.27 4.61 9.42
N GLY A 166 7.34 4.67 10.76
CA GLY A 166 7.57 3.49 11.59
C GLY A 166 6.48 2.41 11.41
N ILE A 167 5.21 2.80 11.22
CA ILE A 167 4.13 1.86 10.89
C ILE A 167 4.37 1.23 9.52
N LEU A 168 4.74 2.02 8.51
CA LEU A 168 5.00 1.51 7.16
C LEU A 168 6.24 0.60 7.13
N GLU A 169 7.30 0.95 7.82
CA GLU A 169 8.51 0.13 7.98
C GLU A 169 8.18 -1.21 8.64
N PHE A 170 7.43 -1.16 9.75
CA PHE A 170 6.96 -2.36 10.43
C PHE A 170 6.12 -3.24 9.51
N LEU A 171 5.16 -2.67 8.75
CA LEU A 171 4.35 -3.43 7.79
C LEU A 171 5.20 -4.04 6.68
N THR A 172 6.17 -3.30 6.13
CA THR A 172 7.09 -3.81 5.11
C THR A 172 7.86 -5.02 5.63
N MET A 173 8.41 -4.92 6.85
CA MET A 173 9.11 -6.02 7.51
C MET A 173 8.19 -7.22 7.75
N GLN A 174 6.93 -7.01 8.16
CA GLN A 174 5.98 -8.08 8.42
C GLN A 174 5.53 -8.79 7.14
N ILE A 175 5.41 -8.08 6.03
CA ILE A 175 5.04 -8.67 4.74
C ILE A 175 6.23 -9.40 4.13
N ARG A 176 7.42 -8.76 4.09
CA ARG A 176 8.64 -9.39 3.55
C ARG A 176 9.91 -8.77 4.12
N ILE A 177 10.56 -9.51 4.99
CA ILE A 177 11.78 -9.04 5.68
C ILE A 177 12.95 -8.81 4.71
N GLU A 178 13.09 -9.61 3.66
CA GLU A 178 14.17 -9.47 2.69
C GLU A 178 14.04 -8.15 1.91
N VAL A 179 12.82 -7.76 1.55
CA VAL A 179 12.56 -6.46 0.90
C VAL A 179 12.85 -5.32 1.86
N PHE A 180 12.42 -5.44 3.12
CA PHE A 180 12.75 -4.45 4.15
C PHE A 180 14.27 -4.27 4.28
N LEU A 181 15.04 -5.34 4.40
CA LEU A 181 16.49 -5.28 4.48
C LEU A 181 17.12 -4.64 3.23
N TRP A 182 16.60 -4.93 2.05
CA TRP A 182 17.09 -4.34 0.80
C TRP A 182 16.99 -2.81 0.77
N PHE A 183 15.91 -2.25 1.29
CA PHE A 183 15.70 -0.79 1.33
C PHE A 183 16.49 -0.10 2.43
N PHE A 184 16.76 -0.77 3.56
CA PHE A 184 17.31 -0.16 4.78
C PHE A 184 18.72 -0.63 5.15
N GLN A 185 19.39 -1.44 4.32
CA GLN A 185 20.80 -1.86 4.53
C GLN A 185 21.83 -0.80 4.12
N TRP A 186 21.41 0.33 3.56
CA TRP A 186 22.31 1.34 2.96
C TRP A 186 22.44 2.59 3.82
N GLU A 187 22.06 2.56 5.06
CA GLU A 187 22.39 3.59 6.06
C GLU A 187 23.61 3.15 6.87
#